data_215dfa0d57c8ca08bf6238045813af43
#
_entry.id   215dfa0d57c8ca08bf6238045813af43
#
_cell.length_a   1.000
_cell.length_b   1.000
_cell.length_c   1.000
_cell.angle_alpha   90.00
_cell.angle_beta   90.00
_cell.angle_gamma   90.00
#
_symmetry.space_group_name_H-M   'P 1'
#
loop_
_entity.id
_entity.type
_entity.pdbx_description
1 polymer ?
#
loop_
_entity_poly.entity_id
_entity_poly.type
_entity_poly.pdbx_seq_one_letter_code
_entity_poly.pdbx_strand_id
1 'polypeptide(L)'
;MKKLLALVSTGFVALLLPAVALAAESGGDEEKFDPSHEWVTKEWVPIHLGPIDLSITKTVAYLLLGAALTCLLGIFLMRVRLSVDPDKRQTVGEMLYDIAQTQIAEQGLPTKAIGRWFPYVASLFLFILVVNLLGFIPLPLSDERFTVAGVELPTLAIFAATSTLSVTLTLALMTFVFTHVEGVRANGPVKYFKSWIPDVPKVMYPLLVPLEILGQFMRLISLSVRLYANMLAGHMLILTFIGLIFVLESVALAVVAVPAAAVFYLFEVVIVCGIQAFIFAALSAIYIGSAIEPEH
;
A
#
# COMPACT_ATOMS: atom_id res chain seq x y z
N MET A 1 -10.09 -21.33 11.82
CA MET A 1 -11.01 -20.39 11.16
C MET A 1 -12.02 -19.76 12.14
N LYS A 2 -12.89 -20.52 12.82
CA LYS A 2 -13.89 -19.97 13.76
C LYS A 2 -13.29 -19.11 14.90
N LYS A 3 -12.15 -19.52 15.50
CA LYS A 3 -11.47 -18.76 16.56
C LYS A 3 -10.82 -17.47 16.06
N LEU A 4 -10.31 -17.44 14.84
CA LEU A 4 -9.75 -16.23 14.20
C LEU A 4 -10.86 -15.23 13.88
N LEU A 5 -11.97 -15.71 13.32
CA LEU A 5 -13.15 -14.89 13.04
C LEU A 5 -13.75 -14.27 14.32
N ALA A 6 -13.82 -15.06 15.40
CA ALA A 6 -14.27 -14.59 16.70
C ALA A 6 -13.30 -13.55 17.30
N LEU A 7 -11.99 -13.72 17.16
CA LEU A 7 -10.99 -12.80 17.68
C LEU A 7 -11.01 -11.46 16.92
N VAL A 8 -11.19 -11.53 15.58
CA VAL A 8 -11.27 -10.34 14.72
C VAL A 8 -12.61 -9.61 14.97
N SER A 9 -13.73 -10.33 15.10
CA SER A 9 -15.04 -9.71 15.37
C SER A 9 -15.12 -9.11 16.78
N THR A 10 -14.56 -9.76 17.79
CA THR A 10 -14.51 -9.23 19.16
C THR A 10 -13.55 -8.06 19.26
N GLY A 11 -12.40 -8.11 18.58
CA GLY A 11 -11.46 -7.00 18.48
C GLY A 11 -12.06 -5.78 17.78
N PHE A 12 -12.78 -5.98 16.68
CA PHE A 12 -13.45 -4.93 15.93
C PHE A 12 -14.59 -4.26 16.73
N VAL A 13 -15.42 -5.05 17.43
CA VAL A 13 -16.46 -4.54 18.32
C VAL A 13 -15.88 -3.80 19.53
N ALA A 14 -14.83 -4.34 20.15
CA ALA A 14 -14.13 -3.68 21.26
C ALA A 14 -13.44 -2.37 20.82
N LEU A 15 -13.10 -2.24 19.55
CA LEU A 15 -12.46 -1.07 18.95
C LEU A 15 -13.46 0.03 18.59
N LEU A 16 -14.70 -0.38 18.22
CA LEU A 16 -15.78 0.57 17.89
C LEU A 16 -16.50 1.10 19.13
N LEU A 17 -16.57 0.33 20.21
CA LEU A 17 -17.26 0.74 21.45
C LEU A 17 -16.75 2.06 22.05
N PRO A 18 -15.42 2.31 22.19
CA PRO A 18 -14.95 3.61 22.67
C PRO A 18 -15.18 4.74 21.69
N ALA A 19 -15.10 4.48 20.38
CA ALA A 19 -15.37 5.48 19.34
C ALA A 19 -16.85 5.90 19.35
N VAL A 20 -17.76 4.95 19.53
CA VAL A 20 -19.21 5.19 19.65
C VAL A 20 -19.54 5.91 20.97
N ALA A 21 -18.90 5.55 22.09
CA ALA A 21 -19.10 6.19 23.36
C ALA A 21 -18.58 7.65 23.39
N LEU A 22 -17.41 7.91 22.79
CA LEU A 22 -16.83 9.25 22.67
C LEU A 22 -17.65 10.16 21.75
N ALA A 23 -18.20 9.64 20.67
CA ALA A 23 -19.06 10.42 19.78
C ALA A 23 -20.43 10.75 20.41
N ALA A 24 -20.89 9.95 21.37
CA ALA A 24 -22.12 10.26 22.12
C ALA A 24 -21.93 11.39 23.16
N GLU A 25 -20.69 11.65 23.61
CA GLU A 25 -20.36 12.71 24.56
C GLU A 25 -20.01 14.07 23.90
N SER A 26 -19.67 14.10 22.61
CA SER A 26 -19.24 15.31 21.89
C SER A 26 -20.39 16.12 21.24
N GLY A 27 -21.65 15.95 21.70
CA GLY A 27 -22.82 16.68 21.21
C GLY A 27 -22.81 18.17 21.55
N GLY A 28 -21.88 18.95 21.01
CA GLY A 28 -21.72 20.36 21.35
C GLY A 28 -21.31 21.32 20.26
N ASP A 29 -20.89 20.90 19.09
CA ASP A 29 -20.68 21.76 17.92
C ASP A 29 -20.94 20.98 16.65
N GLU A 30 -21.74 21.55 15.72
CA GLU A 30 -22.07 20.97 14.40
C GLU A 30 -20.82 20.89 13.49
N GLU A 31 -19.82 20.15 13.87
CA GLU A 31 -18.75 19.79 12.93
C GLU A 31 -19.29 18.70 12.00
N LYS A 32 -19.64 19.11 10.78
CA LYS A 32 -20.07 18.20 9.71
C LYS A 32 -19.04 17.11 9.57
N PHE A 33 -19.45 15.85 9.79
CA PHE A 33 -18.59 14.70 9.55
C PHE A 33 -18.04 14.75 8.12
N ASP A 34 -16.76 15.07 7.98
CA ASP A 34 -16.04 15.08 6.70
C ASP A 34 -14.92 14.02 6.76
N PRO A 35 -15.13 12.84 6.16
CA PRO A 35 -14.13 11.80 6.16
C PRO A 35 -12.82 12.20 5.44
N SER A 36 -12.82 13.28 4.65
CA SER A 36 -11.62 13.74 3.95
C SER A 36 -10.59 14.40 4.87
N HIS A 37 -11.00 14.87 6.04
CA HIS A 37 -10.11 15.51 7.03
C HIS A 37 -8.97 14.60 7.50
N GLU A 38 -9.16 13.28 7.51
CA GLU A 38 -8.16 12.30 7.94
C GLU A 38 -6.93 12.26 7.00
N TRP A 39 -7.07 12.70 5.74
CA TRP A 39 -5.99 12.75 4.75
C TRP A 39 -5.25 14.10 4.68
N VAL A 40 -5.69 15.10 5.45
CA VAL A 40 -4.95 16.35 5.57
C VAL A 40 -3.77 16.11 6.50
N THR A 41 -2.57 16.13 5.94
CA THR A 41 -1.34 15.89 6.70
C THR A 41 -0.87 17.17 7.39
N LYS A 42 -0.76 17.14 8.73
CA LYS A 42 -0.13 18.20 9.52
C LYS A 42 1.35 17.89 9.75
N GLU A 43 2.18 18.90 9.81
CA GLU A 43 3.60 18.75 10.14
C GLU A 43 3.76 18.55 11.64
N TRP A 44 4.33 17.42 12.05
CA TRP A 44 4.62 17.14 13.47
C TRP A 44 5.96 17.73 13.91
N VAL A 45 6.97 17.59 13.03
CA VAL A 45 8.30 18.17 13.24
C VAL A 45 8.71 18.87 11.96
N PRO A 46 8.67 20.22 11.94
CA PRO A 46 9.09 20.98 10.77
C PRO A 46 10.61 20.89 10.60
N ILE A 47 11.07 20.35 9.49
CA ILE A 47 12.50 20.27 9.13
C ILE A 47 12.64 20.85 7.72
N HIS A 48 13.00 22.13 7.64
CA HIS A 48 13.22 22.81 6.35
C HIS A 48 14.71 22.89 6.04
N LEU A 49 15.14 22.23 4.98
CA LEU A 49 16.51 22.33 4.44
C LEU A 49 16.49 23.18 3.15
N GLY A 50 16.44 24.50 3.30
CA GLY A 50 16.33 25.42 2.16
C GLY A 50 15.03 25.24 1.38
N PRO A 51 15.07 24.93 0.07
CA PRO A 51 13.86 24.73 -0.74
C PRO A 51 13.19 23.35 -0.56
N ILE A 52 13.81 22.45 0.21
CA ILE A 52 13.32 21.09 0.42
C ILE A 52 12.69 21.00 1.80
N ASP A 53 11.43 20.65 1.84
CA ASP A 53 10.70 20.34 3.06
C ASP A 53 10.85 18.85 3.40
N LEU A 54 11.50 18.57 4.54
CA LEU A 54 11.72 17.22 5.09
C LEU A 54 10.92 17.02 6.39
N SER A 55 9.87 17.79 6.57
CA SER A 55 9.04 17.73 7.79
C SER A 55 8.49 16.33 8.01
N ILE A 56 8.55 15.87 9.25
CA ILE A 56 7.97 14.58 9.64
C ILE A 56 6.46 14.76 9.77
N THR A 57 5.76 14.17 8.82
CA THR A 57 4.29 14.11 8.82
C THR A 57 3.81 12.74 9.29
N LYS A 58 2.52 12.60 9.58
CA LYS A 58 1.84 11.34 9.87
C LYS A 58 2.21 10.27 8.82
N THR A 59 2.18 10.60 7.53
CA THR A 59 2.53 9.70 6.43
C THR A 59 3.96 9.17 6.54
N VAL A 60 4.93 10.05 6.83
CA VAL A 60 6.35 9.67 6.99
C VAL A 60 6.52 8.73 8.19
N ALA A 61 5.83 9.01 9.31
CA ALA A 61 5.88 8.15 10.50
C ALA A 61 5.37 6.72 10.19
N TYR A 62 4.23 6.60 9.50
CA TYR A 62 3.70 5.29 9.06
C TYR A 62 4.63 4.57 8.08
N LEU A 63 5.29 5.28 7.15
CA LEU A 63 6.27 4.70 6.24
C LEU A 63 7.50 4.18 6.96
N LEU A 64 8.06 4.95 7.90
CA LEU A 64 9.21 4.52 8.70
C LEU A 64 8.87 3.32 9.57
N LEU A 65 7.70 3.33 10.20
CA LEU A 65 7.21 2.18 10.98
C LEU A 65 7.00 0.95 10.10
N GLY A 66 6.39 1.13 8.93
CA GLY A 66 6.20 0.07 7.94
C GLY A 66 7.52 -0.51 7.43
N ALA A 67 8.50 0.35 7.14
CA ALA A 67 9.84 -0.09 6.75
C ALA A 67 10.55 -0.88 7.86
N ALA A 68 10.51 -0.37 9.10
CA ALA A 68 11.09 -1.05 10.25
C ALA A 68 10.42 -2.42 10.48
N LEU A 69 9.08 -2.48 10.41
CA LEU A 69 8.32 -3.70 10.58
C LEU A 69 8.60 -4.71 9.45
N THR A 70 8.73 -4.24 8.21
CA THR A 70 9.11 -5.09 7.06
C THR A 70 10.50 -5.68 7.24
N CYS A 71 11.47 -4.88 7.67
CA CYS A 71 12.83 -5.36 7.98
C CYS A 71 12.81 -6.39 9.12
N LEU A 72 12.10 -6.10 10.20
CA LEU A 72 11.96 -7.02 11.35
C LEU A 72 11.29 -8.33 10.93
N LEU A 73 10.21 -8.25 10.13
CA LEU A 73 9.52 -9.43 9.61
C LEU A 73 10.43 -10.25 8.71
N GLY A 74 11.17 -9.61 7.80
CA GLY A 74 12.16 -10.28 6.95
C GLY A 74 13.23 -11.00 7.75
N ILE A 75 13.82 -10.34 8.76
CA ILE A 75 14.81 -10.94 9.65
C ILE A 75 14.19 -12.10 10.45
N PHE A 76 12.97 -11.89 10.96
CA PHE A 76 12.27 -12.88 11.77
C PHE A 76 11.93 -14.14 10.98
N LEU A 77 11.50 -14.00 9.71
CA LEU A 77 11.16 -15.12 8.84
C LEU A 77 12.40 -15.81 8.25
N MET A 78 13.45 -15.04 7.88
CA MET A 78 14.63 -15.59 7.21
C MET A 78 15.69 -16.17 8.16
N ARG A 79 15.70 -15.80 9.44
CA ARG A 79 16.62 -16.35 10.46
C ARG A 79 16.11 -17.60 11.15
N VAL A 80 15.10 -18.25 10.64
CA VAL A 80 14.63 -19.53 11.17
C VAL A 80 15.62 -20.62 10.78
N ARG A 81 15.99 -21.48 11.72
CA ARG A 81 16.73 -22.72 11.40
C ARG A 81 15.80 -23.60 10.59
N LEU A 82 16.16 -23.87 9.34
CA LEU A 82 15.40 -24.75 8.47
C LEU A 82 15.35 -26.15 9.08
N SER A 83 14.15 -26.66 9.31
CA SER A 83 13.87 -27.98 9.82
C SER A 83 13.11 -28.79 8.77
N VAL A 84 13.29 -30.11 8.78
CA VAL A 84 12.55 -31.02 7.90
C VAL A 84 11.05 -31.02 8.25
N ASP A 85 10.74 -30.84 9.54
CA ASP A 85 9.36 -30.63 10.01
C ASP A 85 9.16 -29.11 10.23
N PRO A 86 8.48 -28.42 9.29
CA PRO A 86 8.37 -26.97 9.33
C PRO A 86 7.51 -26.51 10.51
N ASP A 87 8.05 -25.59 11.32
CA ASP A 87 7.27 -24.86 12.31
C ASP A 87 6.36 -23.82 11.62
N LYS A 88 5.29 -23.37 12.25
CA LYS A 88 4.33 -22.38 11.70
C LYS A 88 5.02 -21.13 11.15
N ARG A 89 6.11 -20.70 11.76
CA ARG A 89 6.91 -19.56 11.32
C ARG A 89 7.60 -19.85 9.99
N GLN A 90 8.24 -21.00 9.87
CA GLN A 90 8.89 -21.46 8.65
C GLN A 90 7.87 -21.60 7.53
N THR A 91 6.71 -22.21 7.80
CA THR A 91 5.63 -22.35 6.79
C THR A 91 5.16 -21.02 6.23
N VAL A 92 4.97 -19.99 7.09
CA VAL A 92 4.58 -18.64 6.63
C VAL A 92 5.70 -17.99 5.82
N GLY A 93 6.95 -18.12 6.27
CA GLY A 93 8.10 -17.60 5.54
C GLY A 93 8.28 -18.23 4.15
N GLU A 94 8.17 -19.56 4.09
CA GLU A 94 8.23 -20.32 2.83
C GLU A 94 7.10 -19.96 1.88
N MET A 95 5.87 -19.80 2.39
CA MET A 95 4.73 -19.39 1.58
C MET A 95 4.92 -17.98 0.98
N LEU A 96 5.39 -17.02 1.77
CA LEU A 96 5.66 -15.66 1.26
C LEU A 96 6.83 -15.65 0.26
N TYR A 97 7.85 -16.46 0.51
CA TYR A 97 8.98 -16.62 -0.40
C TYR A 97 8.54 -17.26 -1.73
N ASP A 98 7.74 -18.32 -1.67
CA ASP A 98 7.22 -19.03 -2.85
C ASP A 98 6.34 -18.11 -3.71
N ILE A 99 5.46 -17.31 -3.09
CA ILE A 99 4.68 -16.29 -3.81
C ILE A 99 5.62 -15.30 -4.51
N ALA A 100 6.61 -14.78 -3.80
CA ALA A 100 7.51 -13.78 -4.36
C ALA A 100 8.40 -14.34 -5.48
N GLN A 101 8.88 -15.59 -5.34
CA GLN A 101 9.74 -16.23 -6.32
C GLN A 101 8.94 -16.81 -7.49
N THR A 102 8.03 -17.74 -7.21
CA THR A 102 7.38 -18.55 -8.25
C THR A 102 6.28 -17.78 -8.95
N GLN A 103 5.47 -17.01 -8.20
CA GLN A 103 4.33 -16.32 -8.79
C GLN A 103 4.68 -14.92 -9.32
N ILE A 104 5.73 -14.27 -8.81
CA ILE A 104 6.07 -12.91 -9.21
C ILE A 104 7.36 -12.89 -10.03
N ALA A 105 8.49 -13.33 -9.46
CA ALA A 105 9.78 -13.15 -10.10
C ALA A 105 9.95 -14.06 -11.34
N GLU A 106 9.61 -15.33 -11.24
CA GLU A 106 9.77 -16.29 -12.35
C GLU A 106 8.80 -16.03 -13.51
N GLN A 107 7.65 -15.41 -13.24
CA GLN A 107 6.70 -15.04 -14.28
C GLN A 107 7.00 -13.69 -14.94
N GLY A 108 7.62 -12.77 -14.19
CA GLY A 108 7.86 -11.40 -14.67
C GLY A 108 9.28 -11.15 -15.17
N LEU A 109 10.27 -11.94 -14.75
CA LEU A 109 11.69 -11.70 -15.06
C LEU A 109 12.30 -12.81 -15.91
N PRO A 110 13.18 -12.47 -16.87
CA PRO A 110 14.00 -13.47 -17.54
C PRO A 110 14.88 -14.22 -16.54
N THR A 111 15.14 -15.52 -16.77
CA THR A 111 15.89 -16.39 -15.85
C THR A 111 17.24 -15.80 -15.43
N LYS A 112 17.94 -15.12 -16.37
CA LYS A 112 19.22 -14.44 -16.13
C LYS A 112 19.13 -13.26 -15.16
N ALA A 113 17.95 -12.64 -15.05
CA ALA A 113 17.73 -11.43 -14.25
C ALA A 113 17.16 -11.73 -12.87
N ILE A 114 16.60 -12.93 -12.65
CA ILE A 114 15.95 -13.32 -11.38
C ILE A 114 16.89 -13.11 -10.20
N GLY A 115 18.12 -13.64 -10.25
CA GLY A 115 19.06 -13.54 -9.13
C GLY A 115 19.40 -12.10 -8.70
N ARG A 116 19.31 -11.14 -9.62
CA ARG A 116 19.55 -9.71 -9.33
C ARG A 116 18.32 -9.00 -8.83
N TRP A 117 17.16 -9.22 -9.47
CA TRP A 117 15.96 -8.41 -9.25
C TRP A 117 14.98 -9.03 -8.26
N PHE A 118 15.14 -10.32 -7.95
CA PHE A 118 14.34 -11.00 -6.94
C PHE A 118 14.35 -10.28 -5.57
N PRO A 119 15.51 -9.85 -5.01
CA PRO A 119 15.51 -9.16 -3.73
C PRO A 119 14.71 -7.86 -3.75
N TYR A 120 14.75 -7.11 -4.85
CA TYR A 120 13.96 -5.88 -5.02
C TYR A 120 12.47 -6.19 -5.07
N VAL A 121 12.07 -7.11 -5.93
CA VAL A 121 10.65 -7.48 -6.13
C VAL A 121 10.04 -8.08 -4.86
N ALA A 122 10.79 -8.95 -4.17
CA ALA A 122 10.36 -9.55 -2.92
C ALA A 122 10.25 -8.51 -1.79
N SER A 123 11.23 -7.61 -1.67
CA SER A 123 11.18 -6.53 -0.68
C SER A 123 10.03 -5.55 -0.96
N LEU A 124 9.77 -5.23 -2.24
CA LEU A 124 8.67 -4.38 -2.65
C LEU A 124 7.30 -5.01 -2.31
N PHE A 125 7.14 -6.30 -2.60
CA PHE A 125 5.96 -7.07 -2.25
C PHE A 125 5.70 -7.04 -0.74
N LEU A 126 6.71 -7.40 0.07
CA LEU A 126 6.59 -7.43 1.53
C LEU A 126 6.36 -6.03 2.12
N PHE A 127 7.04 -5.02 1.60
CA PHE A 127 6.89 -3.65 2.07
C PHE A 127 5.47 -3.12 1.84
N ILE A 128 4.93 -3.26 0.64
CA ILE A 128 3.57 -2.83 0.32
C ILE A 128 2.56 -3.63 1.13
N LEU A 129 2.74 -4.95 1.26
CA LEU A 129 1.86 -5.79 2.06
C LEU A 129 1.81 -5.33 3.52
N VAL A 130 2.98 -5.08 4.13
CA VAL A 130 3.08 -4.65 5.53
C VAL A 130 2.51 -3.25 5.73
N VAL A 131 2.82 -2.30 4.84
CA VAL A 131 2.31 -0.93 4.95
C VAL A 131 0.79 -0.88 4.77
N ASN A 132 0.24 -1.67 3.83
CA ASN A 132 -1.20 -1.77 3.64
C ASN A 132 -1.89 -2.38 4.87
N LEU A 133 -1.37 -3.48 5.41
CA LEU A 133 -1.90 -4.09 6.63
C LEU A 133 -1.80 -3.17 7.84
N LEU A 134 -0.70 -2.44 7.96
CA LEU A 134 -0.49 -1.46 9.04
C LEU A 134 -1.54 -0.36 9.02
N GLY A 135 -1.99 0.05 7.82
CA GLY A 135 -3.03 1.07 7.64
C GLY A 135 -4.39 0.70 8.24
N PHE A 136 -4.66 -0.59 8.45
CA PHE A 136 -5.90 -1.07 9.08
C PHE A 136 -5.76 -1.28 10.59
N ILE A 137 -4.56 -1.15 11.14
CA ILE A 137 -4.33 -1.21 12.59
C ILE A 137 -4.51 0.20 13.14
N PRO A 138 -5.48 0.42 14.06
CA PRO A 138 -5.65 1.73 14.68
C PRO A 138 -4.45 2.02 15.58
N LEU A 139 -3.60 2.91 15.14
CA LEU A 139 -2.43 3.36 15.89
C LEU A 139 -2.69 4.70 16.55
N PRO A 140 -2.10 4.97 17.73
CA PRO A 140 -2.19 6.27 18.39
C PRO A 140 -1.29 7.31 17.71
N LEU A 141 -1.45 7.47 16.40
CA LEU A 141 -0.68 8.34 15.51
C LEU A 141 -1.61 9.33 14.78
N SER A 142 -2.70 9.75 15.44
CA SER A 142 -3.61 10.76 14.93
C SER A 142 -3.09 12.18 15.18
N ASP A 143 -3.49 13.11 14.30
CA ASP A 143 -3.30 14.54 14.48
C ASP A 143 -4.29 15.13 15.49
N GLU A 144 -5.35 14.40 15.82
CA GLU A 144 -6.35 14.77 16.80
C GLU A 144 -5.96 14.26 18.19
N ARG A 145 -6.20 15.07 19.20
CA ARG A 145 -5.93 14.75 20.60
C ARG A 145 -7.21 14.86 21.41
N PHE A 146 -7.43 13.90 22.29
CA PHE A 146 -8.50 13.97 23.28
C PHE A 146 -7.90 14.02 24.69
N THR A 147 -8.55 14.77 25.58
CA THR A 147 -8.08 14.95 26.94
C THR A 147 -8.81 14.03 27.88
N VAL A 148 -8.11 13.06 28.49
CA VAL A 148 -8.65 12.20 29.55
C VAL A 148 -7.92 12.51 30.85
N ALA A 149 -8.64 12.91 31.87
CA ALA A 149 -8.10 13.21 33.21
C ALA A 149 -6.93 14.23 33.19
N GLY A 150 -6.93 15.20 32.26
CA GLY A 150 -5.87 16.21 32.13
C GLY A 150 -4.63 15.77 31.36
N VAL A 151 -4.65 14.57 30.77
CA VAL A 151 -3.59 14.06 29.86
C VAL A 151 -4.11 14.07 28.44
N GLU A 152 -3.40 14.78 27.54
CA GLU A 152 -3.69 14.75 26.11
C GLU A 152 -3.17 13.45 25.47
N LEU A 153 -4.07 12.63 25.01
CA LEU A 153 -3.75 11.39 24.30
C LEU A 153 -4.10 11.53 22.82
N PRO A 154 -3.26 11.04 21.90
CA PRO A 154 -3.60 11.01 20.49
C PRO A 154 -4.77 10.04 20.26
N THR A 155 -5.72 10.41 19.41
CA THR A 155 -6.81 9.52 18.98
C THR A 155 -6.27 8.36 18.15
N LEU A 156 -7.01 7.26 18.13
CA LEU A 156 -6.67 6.10 17.30
C LEU A 156 -7.10 6.37 15.85
N ALA A 157 -6.12 6.49 14.96
CA ALA A 157 -6.38 6.70 13.54
C ALA A 157 -6.20 5.42 12.73
N ILE A 158 -7.09 5.19 11.77
CA ILE A 158 -6.95 4.17 10.74
C ILE A 158 -6.46 4.89 9.48
N PHE A 159 -5.16 4.85 9.22
CA PHE A 159 -4.52 5.57 8.13
C PHE A 159 -3.51 4.71 7.40
N ALA A 160 -3.69 4.51 6.10
CA ALA A 160 -2.71 3.83 5.25
C ALA A 160 -1.81 4.85 4.56
N ALA A 161 -0.50 4.74 4.71
CA ALA A 161 0.44 5.63 4.01
C ALA A 161 0.30 5.51 2.47
N THR A 162 -0.11 4.35 1.96
CA THR A 162 -0.38 4.11 0.54
C THR A 162 -1.69 4.73 0.04
N SER A 163 -2.53 5.28 0.92
CA SER A 163 -3.66 6.13 0.53
C SER A 163 -3.27 7.58 0.22
N THR A 164 -1.97 7.89 0.16
CA THR A 164 -1.45 9.16 -0.33
C THR A 164 -0.76 8.97 -1.67
N LEU A 165 -1.13 9.80 -2.66
CA LEU A 165 -0.61 9.70 -4.02
C LEU A 165 0.91 9.89 -4.09
N SER A 166 1.48 10.74 -3.24
CA SER A 166 2.94 10.99 -3.18
C SER A 166 3.73 9.72 -2.88
N VAL A 167 3.25 8.88 -1.96
CA VAL A 167 3.90 7.61 -1.60
C VAL A 167 3.83 6.60 -2.75
N THR A 168 2.65 6.40 -3.29
CA THR A 168 2.44 5.42 -4.38
C THR A 168 3.14 5.84 -5.66
N LEU A 169 3.16 7.15 -5.95
CA LEU A 169 3.90 7.70 -7.09
C LEU A 169 5.41 7.53 -6.91
N THR A 170 5.95 7.73 -5.69
CA THR A 170 7.37 7.52 -5.42
C THR A 170 7.76 6.05 -5.62
N LEU A 171 6.97 5.10 -5.15
CA LEU A 171 7.22 3.66 -5.36
C LEU A 171 7.16 3.29 -6.85
N ALA A 172 6.17 3.82 -7.57
CA ALA A 172 6.05 3.60 -9.01
C ALA A 172 7.19 4.27 -9.79
N LEU A 173 7.62 5.47 -9.39
CA LEU A 173 8.76 6.17 -9.99
C LEU A 173 10.08 5.40 -9.76
N MET A 174 10.27 4.83 -8.58
CA MET A 174 11.43 3.98 -8.30
C MET A 174 11.45 2.77 -9.25
N THR A 175 10.32 2.08 -9.41
CA THR A 175 10.20 0.97 -10.38
C THR A 175 10.47 1.45 -11.81
N PHE A 176 9.93 2.59 -12.19
CA PHE A 176 10.14 3.18 -13.53
C PHE A 176 11.61 3.47 -13.80
N VAL A 177 12.30 4.09 -12.84
CA VAL A 177 13.76 4.35 -12.96
C VAL A 177 14.53 3.05 -13.08
N PHE A 178 14.24 2.06 -12.25
CA PHE A 178 14.95 0.76 -12.31
C PHE A 178 14.69 0.03 -13.62
N THR A 179 13.48 0.07 -14.15
CA THR A 179 13.14 -0.47 -15.47
C THR A 179 14.02 0.13 -16.57
N HIS A 180 14.15 1.46 -16.61
CA HIS A 180 14.92 2.14 -17.64
C HIS A 180 16.43 1.96 -17.46
N VAL A 181 16.92 2.03 -16.23
CA VAL A 181 18.34 1.79 -15.91
C VAL A 181 18.76 0.38 -16.32
N GLU A 182 17.94 -0.63 -16.01
CA GLU A 182 18.27 -2.00 -16.38
C GLU A 182 18.09 -2.26 -17.87
N GLY A 183 17.10 -1.66 -18.52
CA GLY A 183 16.93 -1.71 -19.97
C GLY A 183 18.14 -1.15 -20.72
N VAL A 184 18.63 0.01 -20.29
CA VAL A 184 19.86 0.62 -20.83
C VAL A 184 21.08 -0.24 -20.55
N ARG A 185 21.16 -0.84 -19.35
CA ARG A 185 22.29 -1.69 -18.97
C ARG A 185 22.34 -3.00 -19.76
N ALA A 186 21.18 -3.63 -19.98
CA ALA A 186 21.09 -4.91 -20.68
C ALA A 186 21.31 -4.78 -22.19
N ASN A 187 20.76 -3.74 -22.81
CA ASN A 187 20.72 -3.59 -24.26
C ASN A 187 21.65 -2.47 -24.80
N GLY A 188 22.20 -1.65 -23.91
CA GLY A 188 22.90 -0.42 -24.28
C GLY A 188 21.94 0.73 -24.62
N PRO A 189 22.36 2.00 -24.45
CA PRO A 189 21.45 3.15 -24.55
C PRO A 189 20.81 3.27 -25.94
N VAL A 190 21.60 3.13 -27.00
CA VAL A 190 21.11 3.32 -28.37
C VAL A 190 20.09 2.24 -28.76
N LYS A 191 20.39 0.97 -28.45
CA LYS A 191 19.50 -0.15 -28.77
C LYS A 191 18.23 -0.09 -27.93
N TYR A 192 18.34 0.27 -26.67
CA TYR A 192 17.19 0.40 -25.77
C TYR A 192 16.19 1.48 -26.23
N PHE A 193 16.66 2.69 -26.54
CA PHE A 193 15.75 3.72 -27.06
C PHE A 193 15.26 3.43 -28.47
N LYS A 194 16.03 2.69 -29.28
CA LYS A 194 15.58 2.23 -30.58
C LYS A 194 14.48 1.16 -30.48
N SER A 195 14.49 0.33 -29.44
CA SER A 195 13.43 -0.68 -29.23
C SER A 195 12.06 -0.08 -28.90
N TRP A 196 11.99 1.22 -28.56
CA TRP A 196 10.71 1.93 -28.43
C TRP A 196 10.06 2.27 -29.78
N ILE A 197 10.82 2.11 -30.88
CA ILE A 197 10.32 2.36 -32.22
C ILE A 197 9.86 1.00 -32.77
N PRO A 198 8.56 0.77 -32.91
CA PRO A 198 8.04 -0.51 -33.42
C PRO A 198 8.46 -0.72 -34.88
N ASP A 199 8.61 -1.99 -35.25
CA ASP A 199 9.00 -2.40 -36.60
C ASP A 199 7.79 -2.30 -37.56
N VAL A 200 7.49 -1.07 -37.98
CA VAL A 200 6.33 -0.74 -38.84
C VAL A 200 6.79 0.14 -40.02
N PRO A 201 5.99 0.24 -41.08
CA PRO A 201 6.29 1.14 -42.19
C PRO A 201 6.48 2.59 -41.71
N LYS A 202 7.49 3.28 -42.24
CA LYS A 202 7.91 4.65 -41.83
C LYS A 202 6.79 5.67 -41.82
N VAL A 203 5.74 5.47 -42.60
CA VAL A 203 4.56 6.34 -42.65
C VAL A 203 3.79 6.35 -41.33
N MET A 204 3.87 5.30 -40.52
CA MET A 204 3.19 5.17 -39.25
C MET A 204 3.98 5.71 -38.05
N TYR A 205 5.28 6.01 -38.20
CA TYR A 205 6.15 6.51 -37.11
C TYR A 205 5.61 7.77 -36.40
N PRO A 206 5.10 8.80 -37.11
CA PRO A 206 4.63 10.01 -36.45
C PRO A 206 3.47 9.77 -35.47
N LEU A 207 2.73 8.68 -35.65
CA LEU A 207 1.63 8.30 -34.77
C LEU A 207 2.08 7.33 -33.69
N LEU A 208 2.83 6.29 -34.03
CA LEU A 208 3.16 5.18 -33.12
C LEU A 208 4.26 5.54 -32.12
N VAL A 209 5.28 6.29 -32.52
CA VAL A 209 6.37 6.67 -31.60
C VAL A 209 5.87 7.52 -30.42
N PRO A 210 5.04 8.56 -30.61
CA PRO A 210 4.44 9.28 -29.49
C PRO A 210 3.56 8.41 -28.60
N LEU A 211 2.81 7.46 -29.19
CA LEU A 211 1.96 6.54 -28.43
C LEU A 211 2.80 5.58 -27.57
N GLU A 212 3.93 5.08 -28.08
CA GLU A 212 4.83 4.22 -27.29
C GLU A 212 5.46 4.97 -26.12
N ILE A 213 5.94 6.20 -26.36
CA ILE A 213 6.45 7.08 -25.30
C ILE A 213 5.37 7.35 -24.26
N LEU A 214 4.15 7.70 -24.70
CA LEU A 214 3.01 7.90 -23.80
C LEU A 214 2.71 6.62 -23.00
N GLY A 215 2.78 5.45 -23.64
CA GLY A 215 2.60 4.14 -23.00
C GLY A 215 3.54 3.92 -21.83
N GLN A 216 4.81 4.32 -21.94
CA GLN A 216 5.78 4.20 -20.84
C GLN A 216 5.36 5.05 -19.62
N PHE A 217 4.90 6.29 -19.84
CA PHE A 217 4.39 7.14 -18.76
C PHE A 217 3.06 6.65 -18.20
N MET A 218 2.19 6.09 -19.03
CA MET A 218 0.91 5.53 -18.58
C MET A 218 1.10 4.31 -17.69
N ARG A 219 2.15 3.52 -17.88
CA ARG A 219 2.52 2.41 -16.95
C ARG A 219 2.83 2.95 -15.55
N LEU A 220 3.61 4.04 -15.45
CA LEU A 220 3.93 4.69 -14.18
C LEU A 220 2.65 5.19 -13.47
N ILE A 221 1.82 5.94 -14.20
CA ILE A 221 0.58 6.52 -13.66
C ILE A 221 -0.38 5.42 -13.23
N SER A 222 -0.62 4.42 -14.09
CA SER A 222 -1.54 3.32 -13.81
C SER A 222 -1.13 2.52 -12.58
N LEU A 223 0.18 2.25 -12.41
CA LEU A 223 0.70 1.52 -11.27
C LEU A 223 0.50 2.30 -9.96
N SER A 224 0.82 3.59 -9.96
CA SER A 224 0.67 4.49 -8.82
C SER A 224 -0.79 4.70 -8.43
N VAL A 225 -1.63 5.09 -9.40
CA VAL A 225 -3.05 5.41 -9.14
C VAL A 225 -3.83 4.18 -8.69
N ARG A 226 -3.51 2.99 -9.19
CA ARG A 226 -4.18 1.75 -8.77
C ARG A 226 -3.99 1.47 -7.29
N LEU A 227 -2.75 1.56 -6.79
CA LEU A 227 -2.49 1.33 -5.36
C LEU A 227 -3.13 2.42 -4.51
N TYR A 228 -2.97 3.68 -4.90
CA TYR A 228 -3.57 4.83 -4.24
C TYR A 228 -5.10 4.73 -4.17
N ALA A 229 -5.76 4.57 -5.32
CA ALA A 229 -7.21 4.61 -5.42
C ALA A 229 -7.87 3.46 -4.64
N ASN A 230 -7.32 2.26 -4.70
CA ASN A 230 -7.88 1.12 -3.98
C ASN A 230 -7.79 1.32 -2.46
N MET A 231 -6.62 1.77 -1.96
CA MET A 231 -6.45 1.98 -0.52
C MET A 231 -7.28 3.16 -0.01
N LEU A 232 -7.34 4.25 -0.78
CA LEU A 232 -8.18 5.39 -0.43
C LEU A 232 -9.66 5.02 -0.43
N ALA A 233 -10.14 4.36 -1.50
CA ALA A 233 -11.54 3.98 -1.63
C ALA A 233 -12.00 3.03 -0.53
N GLY A 234 -11.19 2.03 -0.17
CA GLY A 234 -11.50 1.09 0.90
C GLY A 234 -11.65 1.78 2.27
N HIS A 235 -10.69 2.63 2.63
CA HIS A 235 -10.76 3.40 3.87
C HIS A 235 -11.95 4.36 3.91
N MET A 236 -12.16 5.12 2.82
CA MET A 236 -13.29 6.05 2.70
C MET A 236 -14.62 5.33 2.80
N LEU A 237 -14.76 4.16 2.21
CA LEU A 237 -15.99 3.37 2.26
C LEU A 237 -16.31 2.94 3.71
N ILE A 238 -15.32 2.44 4.45
CA ILE A 238 -15.50 2.03 5.84
C ILE A 238 -15.90 3.23 6.71
N LEU A 239 -15.16 4.36 6.58
CA LEU A 239 -15.46 5.58 7.31
C LEU A 239 -16.83 6.16 6.96
N THR A 240 -17.27 6.07 5.71
CA THR A 240 -18.59 6.53 5.27
C THR A 240 -19.71 5.70 5.91
N PHE A 241 -19.57 4.37 5.97
CA PHE A 241 -20.57 3.54 6.63
C PHE A 241 -20.69 3.86 8.13
N ILE A 242 -19.56 4.08 8.79
CA ILE A 242 -19.56 4.45 10.22
C ILE A 242 -20.12 5.87 10.40
N GLY A 243 -19.65 6.82 9.60
CA GLY A 243 -20.08 8.22 9.67
C GLY A 243 -21.56 8.42 9.37
N LEU A 244 -22.15 7.58 8.52
CA LEU A 244 -23.58 7.65 8.22
C LEU A 244 -24.47 7.43 9.46
N ILE A 245 -24.00 6.67 10.46
CA ILE A 245 -24.71 6.45 11.73
C ILE A 245 -24.81 7.78 12.50
N PHE A 246 -23.74 8.56 12.50
CA PHE A 246 -23.67 9.86 13.19
C PHE A 246 -24.46 10.94 12.46
N VAL A 247 -24.31 11.01 11.13
CA VAL A 247 -25.01 12.03 10.31
C VAL A 247 -26.54 11.88 10.36
N LEU A 248 -27.05 10.65 10.43
CA LEU A 248 -28.49 10.39 10.47
C LEU A 248 -29.03 10.18 11.90
N GLU A 249 -28.17 10.26 12.92
CA GLU A 249 -28.52 10.07 14.34
C GLU A 249 -29.43 8.87 14.61
N SER A 250 -29.33 7.84 13.78
CA SER A 250 -30.25 6.69 13.77
C SER A 250 -29.56 5.42 14.27
N VAL A 251 -29.84 5.03 15.48
CA VAL A 251 -29.36 3.75 16.05
C VAL A 251 -29.87 2.55 15.23
N ALA A 252 -31.04 2.65 14.61
CA ALA A 252 -31.59 1.60 13.75
C ALA A 252 -30.67 1.37 12.51
N LEU A 253 -30.06 2.42 11.98
CA LEU A 253 -29.13 2.31 10.87
C LEU A 253 -27.83 1.59 11.27
N ALA A 254 -27.39 1.71 12.52
CA ALA A 254 -26.19 1.03 13.02
C ALA A 254 -26.29 -0.50 12.89
N VAL A 255 -27.51 -1.06 13.02
CA VAL A 255 -27.75 -2.50 12.85
C VAL A 255 -27.37 -3.01 11.46
N VAL A 256 -27.44 -2.17 10.43
CA VAL A 256 -27.07 -2.50 9.05
C VAL A 256 -25.66 -1.99 8.71
N ALA A 257 -25.34 -0.77 9.09
CA ALA A 257 -24.09 -0.11 8.72
C ALA A 257 -22.86 -0.77 9.39
N VAL A 258 -22.94 -1.18 10.66
CA VAL A 258 -21.83 -1.82 11.36
C VAL A 258 -21.47 -3.20 10.78
N PRO A 259 -22.42 -4.12 10.54
CA PRO A 259 -22.11 -5.37 9.85
C PRO A 259 -21.56 -5.17 8.42
N ALA A 260 -22.11 -4.20 7.68
CA ALA A 260 -21.60 -3.87 6.35
C ALA A 260 -20.16 -3.38 6.41
N ALA A 261 -19.85 -2.40 7.28
CA ALA A 261 -18.50 -1.91 7.49
C ALA A 261 -17.53 -3.03 7.91
N ALA A 262 -17.96 -3.96 8.77
CA ALA A 262 -17.15 -5.10 9.19
C ALA A 262 -16.84 -6.07 8.04
N VAL A 263 -17.80 -6.34 7.17
CA VAL A 263 -17.59 -7.17 5.97
C VAL A 263 -16.59 -6.50 5.01
N PHE A 264 -16.77 -5.20 4.74
CA PHE A 264 -15.83 -4.45 3.89
C PHE A 264 -14.43 -4.39 4.52
N TYR A 265 -14.32 -4.15 5.81
CA TYR A 265 -13.04 -4.16 6.53
C TYR A 265 -12.31 -5.51 6.37
N LEU A 266 -13.02 -6.63 6.59
CA LEU A 266 -12.42 -7.95 6.40
C LEU A 266 -12.01 -8.21 4.95
N PHE A 267 -12.82 -7.78 4.00
CA PHE A 267 -12.53 -7.88 2.57
C PHE A 267 -11.26 -7.10 2.21
N GLU A 268 -11.15 -5.87 2.68
CA GLU A 268 -9.98 -5.01 2.46
C GLU A 268 -8.70 -5.62 3.06
N VAL A 269 -8.74 -6.01 4.33
CA VAL A 269 -7.57 -6.56 5.05
C VAL A 269 -7.11 -7.88 4.46
N VAL A 270 -8.03 -8.81 4.18
CA VAL A 270 -7.68 -10.19 3.77
C VAL A 270 -7.38 -10.28 2.28
N ILE A 271 -8.16 -9.60 1.45
CA ILE A 271 -8.10 -9.75 0.01
C ILE A 271 -7.37 -8.57 -0.65
N VAL A 272 -7.83 -7.34 -0.44
CA VAL A 272 -7.34 -6.19 -1.19
C VAL A 272 -5.88 -5.87 -0.86
N CYS A 273 -5.49 -5.87 0.42
CA CYS A 273 -4.10 -5.63 0.82
C CYS A 273 -3.13 -6.61 0.16
N GLY A 274 -3.46 -7.91 0.18
CA GLY A 274 -2.63 -8.95 -0.42
C GLY A 274 -2.55 -8.85 -1.94
N ILE A 275 -3.69 -8.71 -2.60
CA ILE A 275 -3.76 -8.60 -4.06
C ILE A 275 -3.04 -7.35 -4.55
N GLN A 276 -3.18 -6.20 -3.88
CA GLN A 276 -2.51 -4.97 -4.30
C GLN A 276 -1.00 -5.05 -4.20
N ALA A 277 -0.48 -5.62 -3.10
CA ALA A 277 0.95 -5.86 -2.94
C ALA A 277 1.48 -6.80 -4.04
N PHE A 278 0.75 -7.88 -4.31
CA PHE A 278 1.07 -8.85 -5.35
C PHE A 278 1.08 -8.20 -6.76
N ILE A 279 0.00 -7.51 -7.15
CA ILE A 279 -0.12 -6.90 -8.49
C ILE A 279 0.95 -5.84 -8.69
N PHE A 280 1.23 -5.01 -7.69
CA PHE A 280 2.26 -3.97 -7.80
C PHE A 280 3.64 -4.59 -8.04
N ALA A 281 4.01 -5.60 -7.26
CA ALA A 281 5.29 -6.29 -7.40
C ALA A 281 5.39 -7.08 -8.71
N ALA A 282 4.31 -7.78 -9.12
CA ALA A 282 4.25 -8.53 -10.36
C ALA A 282 4.40 -7.63 -11.59
N LEU A 283 3.68 -6.51 -11.64
CA LEU A 283 3.83 -5.54 -12.73
C LEU A 283 5.22 -4.89 -12.74
N SER A 284 5.80 -4.63 -11.56
CA SER A 284 7.18 -4.15 -11.47
C SER A 284 8.17 -5.15 -12.05
N ALA A 285 8.00 -6.44 -11.75
CA ALA A 285 8.82 -7.51 -12.32
C ALA A 285 8.66 -7.61 -13.85
N ILE A 286 7.42 -7.58 -14.36
CA ILE A 286 7.11 -7.61 -15.78
C ILE A 286 7.73 -6.42 -16.51
N TYR A 287 7.64 -5.20 -15.95
CA TYR A 287 8.22 -4.01 -16.58
C TYR A 287 9.74 -4.06 -16.64
N ILE A 288 10.39 -4.54 -15.60
CA ILE A 288 11.85 -4.75 -15.59
C ILE A 288 12.21 -5.86 -16.60
N GLY A 289 11.46 -6.95 -16.62
CA GLY A 289 11.68 -8.08 -17.55
C GLY A 289 11.55 -7.67 -19.00
N SER A 290 10.49 -6.94 -19.36
CA SER A 290 10.27 -6.44 -20.73
C SER A 290 11.32 -5.41 -21.18
N ALA A 291 11.95 -4.69 -20.25
CA ALA A 291 13.05 -3.79 -20.58
C ALA A 291 14.37 -4.52 -20.84
N ILE A 292 14.57 -5.68 -20.21
CA ILE A 292 15.79 -6.51 -20.40
C ILE A 292 15.70 -7.29 -21.72
N GLU A 293 14.58 -7.94 -21.99
CA GLU A 293 14.33 -8.70 -23.21
C GLU A 293 13.10 -8.09 -23.93
N PRO A 294 13.29 -7.02 -24.72
CA PRO A 294 12.23 -6.44 -25.53
C PRO A 294 11.76 -7.48 -26.58
N GLU A 295 10.46 -7.64 -26.71
CA GLU A 295 9.84 -8.60 -27.66
C GLU A 295 9.99 -8.22 -29.15
N HIS A 296 10.89 -7.28 -29.51
CA HIS A 296 11.07 -6.78 -30.89
C HIS A 296 12.50 -6.96 -31.38
#